data_43b471cd0e84c54f7ff71166a473a102
#
_entry.id   43b471cd0e84c54f7ff71166a473a102
#
_cell.length_a   1.000
_cell.length_b   1.000
_cell.length_c   1.000
_cell.angle_alpha   90.00
_cell.angle_beta   90.00
_cell.angle_gamma   90.00
#
_symmetry.space_group_name_H-M   'P 1'
#
loop_
_entity.id
_entity.type
_entity.pdbx_description
1 polymer ?
#
loop_
_entity_poly.entity_id
_entity_poly.type
_entity_poly.pdbx_seq_one_letter_code
_entity_poly.pdbx_strand_id
1 'polypeptide(L)'
;MIEHQEGSANFLANLSGKDKGPGKIKGVFYNPSMKFSRDLNVEFAKTLNFDGLFLDGMAASGIRGIRLALESNFNVDFCDTSKSATETINDNLKLNNLTANVFHDDVQNVVKRKKYDWIDIDPFGTPAPYLNSIIENVNDNGILGIAATDTAVLCGAKPSVCFKRYGAYSMKRVAAKEVGVRILLGKIQTLAKKNGRSIEPLLSYSEGHHLRVFLRVVNERNITLKWLNNKMEVSDSELKDSAGPIWLESIINPEFIPDKCDGQLGKFFEILKKEAHGPPGLFDINDMARDAQVGQTPRKLKIVESLENEGFFASVSIFSPLGIKTNAPHQARTQAVKNAQSL
;
A
#
# COMPACT_ATOMS: atom_id res chain seq x y z
N MET A 1 -14.97 27.09 -2.07
CA MET A 1 -13.83 26.29 -1.58
C MET A 1 -13.27 27.00 -0.35
N ILE A 2 -12.70 26.24 0.57
CA ILE A 2 -12.07 26.75 1.81
C ILE A 2 -10.56 26.54 1.65
N GLU A 3 -9.80 27.48 2.14
CA GLU A 3 -8.34 27.37 2.20
C GLU A 3 -7.93 26.47 3.38
N HIS A 4 -7.00 25.56 3.12
CA HIS A 4 -6.44 24.61 4.06
C HIS A 4 -4.91 24.66 4.02
N GLN A 5 -4.27 24.19 5.10
CA GLN A 5 -2.84 23.96 5.14
C GLN A 5 -2.55 22.50 5.52
N GLU A 6 -1.63 21.86 4.78
CA GLU A 6 -1.14 20.53 5.10
C GLU A 6 0.34 20.40 4.71
N GLY A 7 1.19 20.04 5.68
CA GLY A 7 2.64 20.11 5.49
C GLY A 7 3.06 21.54 5.13
N SER A 8 3.85 21.69 4.09
CA SER A 8 4.28 22.98 3.56
C SER A 8 3.30 23.62 2.56
N ALA A 9 2.20 22.94 2.22
CA ALA A 9 1.28 23.37 1.18
C ALA A 9 0.06 24.12 1.73
N ASN A 10 -0.30 25.24 1.06
CA ASN A 10 -1.61 25.88 1.18
C ASN A 10 -2.47 25.48 -0.03
N PHE A 11 -3.74 25.17 0.18
CA PHE A 11 -4.59 24.72 -0.91
C PHE A 11 -6.08 24.99 -0.68
N LEU A 12 -6.80 25.14 -1.78
CA LEU A 12 -8.25 25.25 -1.85
C LEU A 12 -8.87 23.88 -2.08
N ALA A 13 -9.83 23.49 -1.27
CA ALA A 13 -10.62 22.27 -1.46
C ALA A 13 -11.97 22.35 -0.76
N ASN A 14 -12.85 21.41 -1.07
CA ASN A 14 -14.05 21.16 -0.29
C ASN A 14 -13.85 19.95 0.61
N LEU A 15 -14.11 20.11 1.90
CA LEU A 15 -14.05 18.99 2.84
C LEU A 15 -15.09 17.93 2.47
N SER A 16 -14.70 16.67 2.49
CA SER A 16 -15.64 15.58 2.43
C SER A 16 -16.53 15.61 3.68
N GLY A 17 -17.82 15.82 3.51
CA GLY A 17 -18.78 15.94 4.63
C GLY A 17 -19.03 14.63 5.40
N LYS A 18 -18.17 13.62 5.28
CA LYS A 18 -18.24 12.35 6.02
C LYS A 18 -16.86 11.96 6.50
N ASP A 19 -16.72 11.78 7.80
CA ASP A 19 -15.50 11.28 8.45
C ASP A 19 -15.12 9.84 8.07
N LYS A 20 -15.97 9.13 7.36
CA LYS A 20 -15.76 7.72 6.94
C LYS A 20 -16.32 7.46 5.54
N GLY A 21 -15.41 7.12 4.61
CA GLY A 21 -15.72 6.63 3.28
C GLY A 21 -15.81 7.70 2.18
N PRO A 22 -15.82 7.29 0.89
CA PRO A 22 -15.90 8.20 -0.24
C PRO A 22 -17.30 8.82 -0.32
N GLY A 23 -17.41 10.05 0.16
CA GLY A 23 -18.62 10.86 -0.01
C GLY A 23 -18.71 11.39 -1.44
N LYS A 24 -19.90 11.35 -2.06
CA LYS A 24 -20.18 12.16 -3.26
C LYS A 24 -20.23 13.63 -2.84
N ILE A 25 -19.26 14.43 -3.30
CA ILE A 25 -19.19 15.86 -3.01
C ILE A 25 -19.38 16.63 -4.29
N LYS A 26 -20.12 17.75 -4.21
CA LYS A 26 -20.08 18.78 -5.25
C LYS A 26 -18.79 19.56 -5.06
N GLY A 27 -17.87 19.48 -6.02
CA GLY A 27 -16.58 20.17 -6.00
C GLY A 27 -15.37 19.25 -5.87
N VAL A 28 -14.21 19.84 -5.66
CA VAL A 28 -12.93 19.13 -5.66
C VAL A 28 -12.72 18.40 -4.34
N PHE A 29 -12.42 17.12 -4.43
CA PHE A 29 -12.32 16.20 -3.30
C PHE A 29 -11.05 16.44 -2.47
N TYR A 30 -11.23 16.57 -1.18
CA TYR A 30 -10.16 16.46 -0.18
C TYR A 30 -10.65 15.66 1.02
N ASN A 31 -9.87 14.69 1.44
CA ASN A 31 -10.14 13.89 2.63
C ASN A 31 -9.02 14.08 3.67
N PRO A 32 -9.31 14.74 4.81
CA PRO A 32 -8.35 14.92 5.89
C PRO A 32 -7.81 13.60 6.46
N SER A 33 -8.62 12.52 6.48
CA SER A 33 -8.20 11.22 6.99
C SER A 33 -7.09 10.57 6.15
N MET A 34 -6.88 11.01 4.90
CA MET A 34 -5.79 10.57 4.04
C MET A 34 -4.48 11.33 4.26
N LYS A 35 -4.42 12.25 5.25
CA LYS A 35 -3.21 13.00 5.58
C LYS A 35 -2.03 12.06 5.88
N PHE A 36 -2.26 11.00 6.67
CA PHE A 36 -1.24 10.01 6.99
C PHE A 36 -0.63 9.38 5.72
N SER A 37 -1.44 9.01 4.75
CA SER A 37 -0.96 8.47 3.47
C SER A 37 -0.13 9.49 2.67
N ARG A 38 -0.49 10.79 2.72
CA ARG A 38 0.27 11.85 2.05
C ARG A 38 1.58 12.18 2.79
N ASP A 39 1.57 12.19 4.13
CA ASP A 39 2.78 12.33 4.95
C ASP A 39 3.77 11.19 4.64
N LEU A 40 3.26 9.95 4.60
CA LEU A 40 4.07 8.78 4.24
C LEU A 40 4.64 8.90 2.82
N ASN A 41 3.86 9.42 1.86
CA ASN A 41 4.32 9.63 0.49
C ASN A 41 5.51 10.61 0.42
N VAL A 42 5.45 11.69 1.20
CA VAL A 42 6.55 12.67 1.30
C VAL A 42 7.78 12.05 1.96
N GLU A 43 7.60 11.34 3.07
CA GLU A 43 8.74 10.69 3.75
C GLU A 43 9.35 9.58 2.88
N PHE A 44 8.56 8.79 2.17
CA PHE A 44 9.06 7.83 1.19
C PHE A 44 9.83 8.53 0.06
N ALA A 45 9.33 9.65 -0.47
CA ALA A 45 10.04 10.42 -1.50
C ALA A 45 11.44 10.86 -1.05
N LYS A 46 11.60 11.24 0.22
CA LYS A 46 12.88 11.65 0.79
C LYS A 46 13.91 10.50 0.89
N THR A 47 13.46 9.23 0.89
CA THR A 47 14.35 8.07 0.86
C THR A 47 14.89 7.77 -0.53
N LEU A 48 14.27 8.34 -1.56
CA LEU A 48 14.67 8.16 -2.95
C LEU A 48 15.85 9.10 -3.24
N ASN A 49 17.02 8.54 -3.52
CA ASN A 49 18.24 9.31 -3.80
C ASN A 49 18.30 9.76 -5.27
N PHE A 50 17.22 10.28 -5.83
CA PHE A 50 17.20 10.85 -7.17
C PHE A 50 16.15 11.94 -7.30
N ASP A 51 16.41 12.89 -8.21
CA ASP A 51 15.46 13.88 -8.66
C ASP A 51 14.74 13.33 -9.88
N GLY A 52 13.46 13.64 -10.04
CA GLY A 52 12.71 13.10 -11.16
C GLY A 52 11.42 13.85 -11.44
N LEU A 53 10.75 13.37 -12.48
CA LEU A 53 9.43 13.86 -12.84
C LEU A 53 8.35 12.92 -12.28
N PHE A 54 7.54 13.46 -11.40
CA PHE A 54 6.39 12.78 -10.79
C PHE A 54 5.10 13.15 -11.52
N LEU A 55 4.23 12.18 -11.77
CA LEU A 55 2.86 12.41 -12.21
C LEU A 55 1.87 12.08 -11.09
N ASP A 56 1.14 13.09 -10.60
CA ASP A 56 -0.07 12.89 -9.80
C ASP A 56 -1.24 12.58 -10.75
N GLY A 57 -1.50 11.29 -10.98
CA GLY A 57 -2.30 10.81 -12.10
C GLY A 57 -3.82 10.89 -11.90
N MET A 58 -4.29 11.18 -10.68
CA MET A 58 -5.70 11.36 -10.30
C MET A 58 -5.77 12.39 -9.18
N ALA A 59 -5.32 13.61 -9.50
CA ALA A 59 -4.81 14.56 -8.55
C ALA A 59 -5.89 15.25 -7.69
N ALA A 60 -7.16 15.29 -8.11
CA ALA A 60 -8.25 15.98 -7.42
C ALA A 60 -7.88 17.43 -7.04
N SER A 61 -7.56 17.71 -5.76
CA SER A 61 -7.10 19.03 -5.31
C SER A 61 -5.61 19.31 -5.63
N GLY A 62 -4.85 18.31 -6.06
CA GLY A 62 -3.40 18.40 -6.30
C GLY A 62 -2.55 18.36 -5.04
N ILE A 63 -3.13 18.21 -3.84
CA ILE A 63 -2.39 18.34 -2.58
C ILE A 63 -1.24 17.34 -2.44
N ARG A 64 -1.37 16.10 -2.96
CA ARG A 64 -0.30 15.11 -2.94
C ARG A 64 0.91 15.59 -3.73
N GLY A 65 0.70 15.95 -4.99
CA GLY A 65 1.77 16.45 -5.87
C GLY A 65 2.36 17.78 -5.41
N ILE A 66 1.52 18.73 -4.94
CA ILE A 66 2.00 20.02 -4.41
C ILE A 66 2.91 19.82 -3.21
N ARG A 67 2.55 18.92 -2.27
CA ARG A 67 3.41 18.59 -1.13
C ARG A 67 4.72 17.95 -1.58
N LEU A 68 4.70 17.05 -2.55
CA LEU A 68 5.93 16.48 -3.10
C LEU A 68 6.82 17.55 -3.73
N ALA A 69 6.27 18.49 -4.50
CA ALA A 69 7.03 19.59 -5.08
C ALA A 69 7.66 20.52 -4.04
N LEU A 70 7.00 20.73 -2.89
CA LEU A 70 7.47 21.62 -1.82
C LEU A 70 8.40 20.93 -0.81
N GLU A 71 8.20 19.62 -0.59
CA GLU A 71 8.80 18.88 0.53
C GLU A 71 9.82 17.83 0.06
N SER A 72 10.02 17.68 -1.27
CA SER A 72 10.99 16.75 -1.88
C SER A 72 11.66 17.38 -3.11
N ASN A 73 12.50 16.61 -3.82
CA ASN A 73 13.23 17.09 -5.01
C ASN A 73 12.50 16.75 -6.34
N PHE A 74 11.23 16.35 -6.30
CA PHE A 74 10.50 16.00 -7.50
C PHE A 74 9.86 17.20 -8.19
N ASN A 75 10.06 17.29 -9.52
CA ASN A 75 9.19 18.09 -10.37
C ASN A 75 7.86 17.35 -10.56
N VAL A 76 6.75 18.06 -10.59
CA VAL A 76 5.43 17.44 -10.58
C VAL A 76 4.59 17.90 -11.77
N ASP A 77 3.99 16.94 -12.45
CA ASP A 77 2.87 17.16 -13.38
C ASP A 77 1.58 16.59 -12.74
N PHE A 78 0.45 17.12 -13.12
CA PHE A 78 -0.86 16.74 -12.60
C PHE A 78 -1.78 16.28 -13.71
N CYS A 79 -2.63 15.30 -13.41
CA CYS A 79 -3.68 14.84 -14.31
C CYS A 79 -4.97 14.58 -13.55
N ASP A 80 -6.09 15.04 -14.07
CA ASP A 80 -7.43 14.66 -13.60
C ASP A 80 -8.43 14.74 -14.76
N THR A 81 -9.42 13.87 -14.78
CA THR A 81 -10.51 13.88 -15.76
C THR A 81 -11.57 14.95 -15.48
N SER A 82 -11.55 15.56 -14.30
CA SER A 82 -12.48 16.60 -13.88
C SER A 82 -11.91 17.99 -14.22
N LYS A 83 -12.63 18.77 -15.02
CA LYS A 83 -12.27 20.16 -15.32
C LYS A 83 -12.18 21.01 -14.06
N SER A 84 -13.10 20.84 -13.11
CA SER A 84 -13.07 21.57 -11.84
C SER A 84 -11.86 21.20 -10.98
N ALA A 85 -11.37 19.95 -11.04
CA ALA A 85 -10.14 19.55 -10.38
C ALA A 85 -8.92 20.26 -11.00
N THR A 86 -8.79 20.22 -12.33
CA THR A 86 -7.66 20.87 -13.02
C THR A 86 -7.63 22.38 -12.84
N GLU A 87 -8.78 23.06 -12.82
CA GLU A 87 -8.89 24.47 -12.47
C GLU A 87 -8.42 24.73 -11.03
N THR A 88 -8.87 23.93 -10.06
CA THR A 88 -8.45 24.04 -8.66
C THR A 88 -6.95 23.76 -8.47
N ILE A 89 -6.39 22.75 -9.17
CA ILE A 89 -4.95 22.49 -9.14
C ILE A 89 -4.16 23.71 -9.59
N ASN A 90 -4.57 24.37 -10.69
CA ASN A 90 -3.92 25.59 -11.17
C ASN A 90 -3.97 26.74 -10.14
N ASP A 91 -5.08 26.90 -9.42
CA ASP A 91 -5.18 27.90 -8.37
C ASP A 91 -4.31 27.54 -7.16
N ASN A 92 -4.27 26.26 -6.78
CA ASN A 92 -3.41 25.76 -5.71
C ASN A 92 -1.91 25.87 -6.05
N LEU A 93 -1.52 25.69 -7.30
CA LEU A 93 -0.14 25.94 -7.77
C LEU A 93 0.24 27.41 -7.58
N LYS A 94 -0.64 28.34 -7.96
CA LYS A 94 -0.41 29.79 -7.75
C LYS A 94 -0.24 30.14 -6.29
N LEU A 95 -1.10 29.58 -5.40
CA LEU A 95 -1.01 29.80 -3.95
C LEU A 95 0.36 29.41 -3.36
N ASN A 96 1.01 28.41 -3.97
CA ASN A 96 2.31 27.91 -3.51
C ASN A 96 3.48 28.41 -4.36
N ASN A 97 3.28 29.36 -5.28
CA ASN A 97 4.29 29.86 -6.21
C ASN A 97 4.97 28.74 -7.03
N LEU A 98 4.22 27.70 -7.37
CA LEU A 98 4.67 26.57 -8.19
C LEU A 98 4.22 26.70 -9.64
N THR A 99 5.04 26.14 -10.53
CA THR A 99 4.71 26.00 -11.96
C THR A 99 4.81 24.54 -12.34
N ALA A 100 3.75 23.99 -12.94
CA ALA A 100 3.66 22.60 -13.36
C ALA A 100 2.70 22.44 -14.53
N ASN A 101 2.79 21.31 -15.25
CA ASN A 101 1.78 20.99 -16.26
C ASN A 101 0.55 20.36 -15.58
N VAL A 102 -0.63 20.80 -15.99
CA VAL A 102 -1.91 20.27 -15.51
C VAL A 102 -2.72 19.77 -16.70
N PHE A 103 -2.95 18.47 -16.77
CA PHE A 103 -3.65 17.82 -17.87
C PHE A 103 -5.10 17.53 -17.49
N HIS A 104 -6.04 18.09 -18.24
CA HIS A 104 -7.45 17.70 -18.19
C HIS A 104 -7.67 16.51 -19.14
N ASP A 105 -7.33 15.30 -18.68
CA ASP A 105 -7.34 14.09 -19.51
C ASP A 105 -7.36 12.82 -18.61
N ASP A 106 -7.53 11.66 -19.23
CA ASP A 106 -7.31 10.37 -18.56
C ASP A 106 -5.81 10.11 -18.42
N VAL A 107 -5.41 9.61 -17.24
CA VAL A 107 -4.00 9.27 -16.95
C VAL A 107 -3.39 8.35 -18.00
N GLN A 108 -4.18 7.42 -18.55
CA GLN A 108 -3.73 6.49 -19.60
C GLN A 108 -3.33 7.21 -20.90
N ASN A 109 -3.93 8.35 -21.18
CA ASN A 109 -3.55 9.17 -22.35
C ASN A 109 -2.30 10.00 -22.06
N VAL A 110 -2.20 10.56 -20.85
CA VAL A 110 -1.05 11.40 -20.45
C VAL A 110 0.24 10.60 -20.47
N VAL A 111 0.26 9.41 -19.88
CA VAL A 111 1.46 8.56 -19.79
C VAL A 111 1.95 8.06 -21.17
N LYS A 112 1.07 8.00 -22.17
CA LYS A 112 1.47 7.66 -23.56
C LYS A 112 2.21 8.79 -24.28
N ARG A 113 2.01 10.04 -23.85
CA ARG A 113 2.62 11.23 -24.47
C ARG A 113 3.95 11.61 -23.87
N LYS A 114 4.15 11.30 -22.58
CA LYS A 114 5.33 11.66 -21.81
C LYS A 114 5.63 10.56 -20.79
N LYS A 115 6.89 10.20 -20.66
CA LYS A 115 7.35 9.27 -19.64
C LYS A 115 7.65 10.00 -18.34
N TYR A 116 7.50 9.27 -17.23
CA TYR A 116 7.69 9.77 -15.87
C TYR A 116 8.61 8.84 -15.08
N ASP A 117 9.33 9.40 -14.13
CA ASP A 117 10.18 8.64 -13.21
C ASP A 117 9.36 8.05 -12.06
N TRP A 118 8.22 8.68 -11.76
CA TRP A 118 7.25 8.18 -10.81
C TRP A 118 5.83 8.52 -11.27
N ILE A 119 4.98 7.51 -11.37
CA ILE A 119 3.54 7.67 -11.65
C ILE A 119 2.77 7.22 -10.42
N ASP A 120 1.89 8.09 -9.93
CA ASP A 120 1.02 7.81 -8.80
C ASP A 120 -0.44 7.79 -9.23
N ILE A 121 -1.17 6.73 -8.88
CA ILE A 121 -2.61 6.61 -9.14
C ILE A 121 -3.38 6.24 -7.87
N ASP A 122 -4.45 6.98 -7.61
CA ASP A 122 -5.34 6.78 -6.45
C ASP A 122 -6.82 6.79 -6.87
N PRO A 123 -7.27 5.78 -7.65
CA PRO A 123 -8.64 5.71 -8.14
C PRO A 123 -9.64 5.40 -7.03
N PHE A 124 -10.85 5.87 -7.17
CA PHE A 124 -11.98 5.33 -6.41
C PHE A 124 -12.24 3.87 -6.80
N GLY A 125 -11.95 2.94 -5.89
CA GLY A 125 -12.15 1.51 -6.09
C GLY A 125 -10.90 0.80 -6.60
N THR A 126 -10.97 0.26 -7.83
CA THR A 126 -9.91 -0.60 -8.37
C THR A 126 -8.93 0.13 -9.29
N PRO A 127 -7.62 -0.07 -9.12
CA PRO A 127 -6.62 0.41 -10.07
C PRO A 127 -6.49 -0.45 -11.33
N ALA A 128 -7.09 -1.64 -11.36
CA ALA A 128 -6.87 -2.64 -12.41
C ALA A 128 -6.97 -2.12 -13.86
N PRO A 129 -7.90 -1.21 -14.23
CA PRO A 129 -7.99 -0.69 -15.59
C PRO A 129 -6.77 0.12 -16.05
N TYR A 130 -6.05 0.75 -15.12
CA TYR A 130 -4.96 1.68 -15.40
C TYR A 130 -3.58 1.01 -15.43
N LEU A 131 -3.45 -0.17 -14.79
CA LEU A 131 -2.17 -0.82 -14.51
C LEU A 131 -1.34 -1.05 -15.77
N ASN A 132 -1.94 -1.58 -16.84
CA ASN A 132 -1.16 -1.89 -18.05
C ASN A 132 -0.53 -0.62 -18.64
N SER A 133 -1.30 0.44 -18.76
CA SER A 133 -0.86 1.69 -19.36
C SER A 133 0.28 2.35 -18.58
N ILE A 134 0.21 2.38 -17.24
CA ILE A 134 1.27 2.97 -16.42
C ILE A 134 2.53 2.10 -16.39
N ILE A 135 2.41 0.77 -16.42
CA ILE A 135 3.55 -0.16 -16.46
C ILE A 135 4.32 -0.01 -17.79
N GLU A 136 3.61 0.09 -18.91
CA GLU A 136 4.22 0.25 -20.24
C GLU A 136 4.99 1.58 -20.38
N ASN A 137 4.50 2.63 -19.73
CA ASN A 137 4.93 4.00 -20.01
C ASN A 137 5.74 4.68 -18.91
N VAL A 138 5.92 4.04 -17.75
CA VAL A 138 6.89 4.52 -16.75
C VAL A 138 8.31 4.30 -17.23
N ASN A 139 9.25 5.19 -16.85
CA ASN A 139 10.68 5.05 -17.16
C ASN A 139 11.25 3.72 -16.68
N ASP A 140 12.38 3.29 -17.24
CA ASP A 140 13.12 2.15 -16.75
C ASP A 140 13.63 2.45 -15.33
N ASN A 141 13.47 1.52 -14.41
CA ASN A 141 13.67 1.70 -12.98
C ASN A 141 12.76 2.78 -12.35
N GLY A 142 11.74 3.24 -13.06
CA GLY A 142 10.77 4.19 -12.54
C GLY A 142 9.82 3.57 -11.51
N ILE A 143 9.21 4.43 -10.72
CA ILE A 143 8.38 4.07 -9.58
C ILE A 143 6.90 4.14 -9.95
N LEU A 144 6.13 3.21 -9.44
CA LEU A 144 4.66 3.26 -9.43
C LEU A 144 4.16 3.34 -7.98
N GLY A 145 3.37 4.37 -7.68
CA GLY A 145 2.56 4.47 -6.48
C GLY A 145 1.12 4.12 -6.81
N ILE A 146 0.58 3.05 -6.23
CA ILE A 146 -0.74 2.55 -6.60
C ILE A 146 -1.59 2.34 -5.36
N ALA A 147 -2.78 2.94 -5.37
CA ALA A 147 -3.80 2.72 -4.35
C ALA A 147 -4.92 1.82 -4.85
N ALA A 148 -5.48 1.02 -3.94
CA ALA A 148 -6.69 0.24 -4.17
C ALA A 148 -7.64 0.38 -2.97
N THR A 149 -8.87 0.83 -3.23
CA THR A 149 -9.91 0.98 -2.21
C THR A 149 -11.05 -0.04 -2.35
N ASP A 150 -10.95 -0.96 -3.32
CA ASP A 150 -11.88 -2.10 -3.47
C ASP A 150 -11.54 -3.27 -2.52
N THR A 151 -11.30 -2.94 -1.25
CA THR A 151 -10.90 -3.89 -0.20
C THR A 151 -11.90 -5.03 0.01
N ALA A 152 -13.19 -4.81 -0.23
CA ALA A 152 -14.17 -5.89 -0.22
C ALA A 152 -13.85 -7.01 -1.23
N VAL A 153 -13.21 -6.68 -2.34
CA VAL A 153 -12.77 -7.63 -3.36
C VAL A 153 -11.43 -8.25 -2.96
N LEU A 154 -10.44 -7.43 -2.66
CA LEU A 154 -9.07 -7.86 -2.37
C LEU A 154 -8.94 -8.59 -1.02
N CYS A 155 -9.77 -8.26 -0.01
CA CYS A 155 -9.71 -8.84 1.33
C CYS A 155 -10.76 -9.95 1.58
N GLY A 156 -11.24 -10.63 0.55
CA GLY A 156 -11.93 -11.91 0.67
C GLY A 156 -13.45 -11.85 0.75
N ALA A 157 -14.10 -10.69 0.73
CA ALA A 157 -15.57 -10.64 0.73
C ALA A 157 -16.20 -11.08 -0.62
N LYS A 158 -15.45 -10.92 -1.73
CA LYS A 158 -15.90 -11.23 -3.09
C LYS A 158 -14.83 -11.98 -3.91
N PRO A 159 -14.46 -13.22 -3.56
CA PRO A 159 -13.32 -13.92 -4.16
C PRO A 159 -13.47 -14.16 -5.67
N SER A 160 -14.67 -14.48 -6.17
CA SER A 160 -14.92 -14.67 -7.61
C SER A 160 -14.76 -13.37 -8.40
N VAL A 161 -15.13 -12.22 -7.83
CA VAL A 161 -14.89 -10.90 -8.44
C VAL A 161 -13.39 -10.58 -8.41
N CYS A 162 -12.70 -10.96 -7.35
CA CYS A 162 -11.26 -10.82 -7.23
C CYS A 162 -10.54 -11.59 -8.35
N PHE A 163 -10.92 -12.85 -8.56
CA PHE A 163 -10.35 -13.66 -9.65
C PHE A 163 -10.57 -13.02 -11.02
N LYS A 164 -11.80 -12.56 -11.33
CA LYS A 164 -12.10 -11.89 -12.61
C LYS A 164 -11.27 -10.62 -12.82
N ARG A 165 -11.02 -9.85 -11.76
CA ARG A 165 -10.35 -8.54 -11.83
C ARG A 165 -8.84 -8.64 -11.74
N TYR A 166 -8.35 -9.43 -10.80
CA TYR A 166 -6.94 -9.52 -10.44
C TYR A 166 -6.26 -10.83 -10.86
N GLY A 167 -7.03 -11.86 -11.26
CA GLY A 167 -6.49 -13.17 -11.64
C GLY A 167 -6.11 -14.05 -10.45
N ALA A 168 -6.59 -13.70 -9.24
CA ALA A 168 -6.33 -14.44 -8.02
C ALA A 168 -7.55 -14.50 -7.11
N TYR A 169 -7.70 -15.58 -6.37
CA TYR A 169 -8.71 -15.70 -5.32
C TYR A 169 -8.21 -15.03 -4.05
N SER A 170 -9.07 -14.22 -3.43
CA SER A 170 -8.79 -13.58 -2.16
C SER A 170 -9.30 -14.40 -0.98
N MET A 171 -8.71 -14.20 0.21
CA MET A 171 -9.11 -14.88 1.45
C MET A 171 -9.54 -13.87 2.51
N LYS A 172 -10.38 -14.33 3.44
CA LYS A 172 -10.77 -13.61 4.67
C LYS A 172 -9.75 -13.86 5.79
N ARG A 173 -10.06 -13.40 7.01
CA ARG A 173 -9.31 -13.55 8.26
C ARG A 173 -8.21 -12.51 8.46
N VAL A 174 -7.35 -12.75 9.43
CA VAL A 174 -6.33 -11.81 9.93
C VAL A 174 -5.36 -11.33 8.85
N ALA A 175 -4.99 -12.20 7.93
CA ALA A 175 -4.06 -11.88 6.84
C ALA A 175 -4.72 -11.20 5.61
N ALA A 176 -6.03 -10.97 5.61
CA ALA A 176 -6.78 -10.52 4.43
C ALA A 176 -6.21 -9.24 3.77
N LYS A 177 -5.75 -8.26 4.55
CA LYS A 177 -5.19 -7.02 4.01
C LYS A 177 -3.80 -7.23 3.41
N GLU A 178 -2.92 -7.99 4.05
CA GLU A 178 -1.62 -8.36 3.48
C GLU A 178 -1.80 -9.18 2.21
N VAL A 179 -2.68 -10.18 2.23
CA VAL A 179 -3.02 -10.98 1.05
C VAL A 179 -3.59 -10.09 -0.07
N GLY A 180 -4.43 -9.12 0.26
CA GLY A 180 -4.94 -8.14 -0.71
C GLY A 180 -3.84 -7.35 -1.41
N VAL A 181 -2.82 -6.91 -0.67
CA VAL A 181 -1.61 -6.27 -1.23
C VAL A 181 -0.86 -7.25 -2.13
N ARG A 182 -0.67 -8.50 -1.70
CA ARG A 182 0.03 -9.54 -2.47
C ARG A 182 -0.72 -9.93 -3.75
N ILE A 183 -2.04 -9.90 -3.76
CA ILE A 183 -2.88 -10.05 -4.97
C ILE A 183 -2.65 -8.89 -5.93
N LEU A 184 -2.64 -7.64 -5.42
CA LEU A 184 -2.40 -6.45 -6.23
C LEU A 184 -1.02 -6.51 -6.88
N LEU A 185 0.04 -6.82 -6.12
CA LEU A 185 1.40 -7.00 -6.61
C LEU A 185 1.49 -8.14 -7.63
N GLY A 186 0.83 -9.27 -7.40
CA GLY A 186 0.76 -10.39 -8.34
C GLY A 186 0.12 -10.02 -9.68
N LYS A 187 -0.94 -9.19 -9.64
CA LYS A 187 -1.55 -8.64 -10.85
C LYS A 187 -0.61 -7.72 -11.61
N ILE A 188 0.08 -6.83 -10.91
CA ILE A 188 1.05 -5.90 -11.50
C ILE A 188 2.21 -6.68 -12.11
N GLN A 189 2.77 -7.68 -11.42
CA GLN A 189 3.82 -8.57 -11.93
C GLN A 189 3.39 -9.31 -13.20
N THR A 190 2.16 -9.83 -13.22
CA THR A 190 1.62 -10.52 -14.40
C THR A 190 1.54 -9.61 -15.62
N LEU A 191 1.19 -8.32 -15.42
CA LEU A 191 1.14 -7.33 -16.49
C LEU A 191 2.55 -6.86 -16.88
N ALA A 192 3.44 -6.65 -15.91
CA ALA A 192 4.84 -6.29 -16.18
C ALA A 192 5.54 -7.35 -17.03
N LYS A 193 5.37 -8.64 -16.71
CA LYS A 193 5.93 -9.75 -17.47
C LYS A 193 5.45 -9.77 -18.93
N LYS A 194 4.21 -9.42 -19.21
CA LYS A 194 3.70 -9.30 -20.59
C LYS A 194 4.41 -8.21 -21.39
N ASN A 195 5.01 -7.24 -20.71
CA ASN A 195 5.78 -6.15 -21.29
C ASN A 195 7.30 -6.37 -21.20
N GLY A 196 7.77 -7.61 -20.94
CA GLY A 196 9.19 -7.95 -20.79
C GLY A 196 9.83 -7.29 -19.55
N ARG A 197 9.05 -6.97 -18.53
CA ARG A 197 9.45 -6.28 -17.31
C ARG A 197 9.07 -7.09 -16.07
N SER A 198 9.58 -6.67 -14.93
CA SER A 198 9.21 -7.17 -13.60
C SER A 198 9.03 -6.02 -12.63
N ILE A 199 8.61 -6.34 -11.42
CA ILE A 199 8.48 -5.36 -10.34
C ILE A 199 9.39 -5.70 -9.15
N GLU A 200 9.74 -4.65 -8.43
CA GLU A 200 10.41 -4.71 -7.14
C GLU A 200 9.59 -3.89 -6.15
N PRO A 201 8.86 -4.52 -5.21
CA PRO A 201 8.15 -3.79 -4.18
C PRO A 201 9.11 -3.05 -3.26
N LEU A 202 8.87 -1.76 -3.05
CA LEU A 202 9.68 -0.90 -2.18
C LEU A 202 8.99 -0.73 -0.83
N LEU A 203 7.70 -0.38 -0.83
CA LEU A 203 6.92 -0.16 0.38
C LEU A 203 5.45 -0.52 0.12
N SER A 204 4.89 -1.37 0.97
CA SER A 204 3.46 -1.71 0.89
C SER A 204 2.81 -1.63 2.26
N TYR A 205 1.60 -1.09 2.32
CA TYR A 205 0.86 -0.96 3.57
C TYR A 205 -0.66 -0.95 3.38
N SER A 206 -1.37 -0.98 4.50
CA SER A 206 -2.81 -0.80 4.56
C SER A 206 -3.19 0.18 5.65
N GLU A 207 -4.06 1.13 5.31
CA GLU A 207 -4.66 2.07 6.26
C GLU A 207 -6.17 2.13 6.04
N GLY A 208 -6.97 1.87 7.09
CA GLY A 208 -8.43 1.84 6.97
C GLY A 208 -8.90 0.88 5.86
N HIS A 209 -9.55 1.44 4.84
CA HIS A 209 -10.03 0.74 3.64
C HIS A 209 -9.15 0.98 2.41
N HIS A 210 -7.88 1.27 2.60
CA HIS A 210 -6.95 1.66 1.57
C HIS A 210 -5.74 0.71 1.61
N LEU A 211 -5.46 0.06 0.49
CA LEU A 211 -4.23 -0.69 0.25
C LEU A 211 -3.32 0.14 -0.63
N ARG A 212 -2.06 0.25 -0.27
CA ARG A 212 -1.08 1.07 -0.97
C ARG A 212 0.18 0.28 -1.25
N VAL A 213 0.70 0.40 -2.47
CA VAL A 213 1.99 -0.16 -2.86
C VAL A 213 2.82 0.89 -3.59
N PHE A 214 4.10 0.94 -3.24
CA PHE A 214 5.15 1.61 -4.01
C PHE A 214 6.08 0.52 -4.52
N LEU A 215 6.36 0.53 -5.80
CA LEU A 215 7.20 -0.45 -6.45
C LEU A 215 8.03 0.19 -7.55
N ARG A 216 9.16 -0.42 -7.87
CA ARG A 216 9.98 -0.07 -9.03
C ARG A 216 9.68 -1.04 -10.17
N VAL A 217 9.61 -0.53 -11.39
CA VAL A 217 9.51 -1.35 -12.60
C VAL A 217 10.92 -1.59 -13.12
N VAL A 218 11.33 -2.86 -13.13
CA VAL A 218 12.69 -3.30 -13.44
C VAL A 218 12.73 -4.22 -14.65
N ASN A 219 13.93 -4.56 -15.12
CA ASN A 219 14.11 -5.58 -16.14
C ASN A 219 13.51 -6.91 -15.74
N GLU A 220 13.15 -7.71 -16.73
CA GLU A 220 12.49 -9.01 -16.50
C GLU A 220 13.27 -9.90 -15.53
N ARG A 221 12.55 -10.46 -14.55
CA ARG A 221 13.03 -11.42 -13.56
C ARG A 221 12.12 -12.65 -13.57
N ASN A 222 12.66 -13.80 -13.24
CA ASN A 222 11.86 -15.02 -13.12
C ASN A 222 11.14 -15.06 -11.76
N ILE A 223 9.94 -14.50 -11.70
CA ILE A 223 9.08 -14.46 -10.53
C ILE A 223 7.94 -15.45 -10.70
N THR A 224 7.74 -16.31 -9.71
CA THR A 224 6.63 -17.27 -9.67
C THR A 224 5.62 -16.87 -8.60
N LEU A 225 4.36 -16.69 -9.01
CA LEU A 225 3.24 -16.48 -8.10
C LEU A 225 2.78 -17.83 -7.54
N LYS A 226 2.45 -17.87 -6.25
CA LYS A 226 2.09 -19.12 -5.55
C LYS A 226 0.80 -18.93 -4.74
N TRP A 227 0.36 -20.02 -4.10
CA TRP A 227 -0.82 -20.06 -3.25
C TRP A 227 -0.41 -20.01 -1.78
N LEU A 228 -1.23 -19.37 -0.95
CA LEU A 228 -1.06 -19.27 0.49
C LEU A 228 -2.38 -19.62 1.17
N ASN A 229 -2.41 -20.64 2.02
CA ASN A 229 -3.62 -21.00 2.74
C ASN A 229 -3.74 -20.25 4.11
N ASN A 230 -4.82 -20.47 4.80
CA ASN A 230 -5.10 -19.84 6.09
C ASN A 230 -4.22 -20.36 7.26
N LYS A 231 -3.42 -21.40 7.04
CA LYS A 231 -2.39 -21.88 7.98
C LYS A 231 -1.00 -21.34 7.62
N MET A 232 -0.91 -20.44 6.63
CA MET A 232 0.34 -19.87 6.11
C MET A 232 1.24 -20.91 5.42
N GLU A 233 0.64 -21.97 4.86
CA GLU A 233 1.33 -22.94 4.03
C GLU A 233 1.34 -22.47 2.58
N VAL A 234 2.52 -22.53 1.95
CA VAL A 234 2.76 -22.12 0.57
C VAL A 234 2.72 -23.33 -0.37
N SER A 235 2.10 -23.16 -1.55
CA SER A 235 2.02 -24.20 -2.58
C SER A 235 2.09 -23.60 -3.99
N ASP A 236 2.53 -24.41 -4.96
CA ASP A 236 2.49 -24.06 -6.38
C ASP A 236 1.08 -24.25 -6.99
N SER A 237 0.20 -24.95 -6.30
CA SER A 237 -1.19 -25.18 -6.69
C SER A 237 -2.17 -24.74 -5.60
N GLU A 238 -3.45 -24.62 -5.97
CA GLU A 238 -4.52 -24.25 -5.04
C GLU A 238 -4.63 -25.26 -3.90
N LEU A 239 -4.68 -24.74 -2.67
CA LEU A 239 -4.94 -25.47 -1.45
C LEU A 239 -6.34 -25.13 -0.92
N LYS A 240 -6.88 -25.98 -0.06
CA LYS A 240 -8.12 -25.67 0.66
C LYS A 240 -7.96 -24.36 1.46
N ASP A 241 -8.95 -23.50 1.36
CA ASP A 241 -8.99 -22.20 2.07
C ASP A 241 -7.76 -21.32 1.75
N SER A 242 -7.28 -21.32 0.50
CA SER A 242 -6.13 -20.55 0.04
C SER A 242 -6.53 -19.30 -0.75
N ALA A 243 -5.59 -18.35 -0.77
CA ALA A 243 -5.57 -17.23 -1.72
C ALA A 243 -4.48 -17.45 -2.77
N GLY A 244 -4.73 -17.05 -4.00
CA GLY A 244 -3.71 -17.20 -5.03
C GLY A 244 -4.24 -17.18 -6.47
N PRO A 245 -3.30 -17.20 -7.43
CA PRO A 245 -1.86 -17.08 -7.25
C PRO A 245 -1.45 -15.65 -6.87
N ILE A 246 -0.56 -15.48 -5.86
CA ILE A 246 -0.17 -14.20 -5.28
C ILE A 246 1.35 -14.02 -5.24
N TRP A 247 1.80 -12.78 -5.06
CA TRP A 247 3.19 -12.42 -4.80
C TRP A 247 3.63 -12.90 -3.40
N LEU A 248 4.70 -13.68 -3.29
CA LEU A 248 5.19 -14.19 -1.99
C LEU A 248 6.58 -13.68 -1.58
N GLU A 249 7.30 -13.00 -2.47
CA GLU A 249 8.54 -12.33 -2.08
C GLU A 249 8.26 -11.15 -1.13
N SER A 250 9.31 -10.45 -0.70
CA SER A 250 9.16 -9.26 0.16
C SER A 250 8.21 -8.23 -0.48
N ILE A 251 7.40 -7.60 0.36
CA ILE A 251 6.51 -6.49 -0.01
C ILE A 251 6.97 -5.16 0.59
N ILE A 252 8.06 -5.19 1.35
CA ILE A 252 8.69 -4.03 2.00
C ILE A 252 10.20 -4.20 1.86
N ASN A 253 10.88 -3.17 1.34
CA ASN A 253 12.33 -3.07 1.35
C ASN A 253 12.75 -2.05 2.42
N PRO A 254 13.46 -2.47 3.49
CA PRO A 254 13.82 -1.59 4.61
C PRO A 254 14.64 -0.36 4.20
N GLU A 255 15.38 -0.41 3.09
CA GLU A 255 16.18 0.71 2.58
C GLU A 255 15.33 1.94 2.21
N PHE A 256 14.04 1.72 1.91
CA PHE A 256 13.09 2.79 1.57
C PHE A 256 12.19 3.20 2.75
N ILE A 257 12.60 2.85 3.97
CA ILE A 257 11.94 3.31 5.20
C ILE A 257 12.85 4.34 5.86
N PRO A 258 12.36 5.56 6.13
CA PRO A 258 13.14 6.60 6.80
C PRO A 258 13.77 6.12 8.11
N ASP A 259 15.03 6.50 8.35
CA ASP A 259 15.73 6.12 9.59
C ASP A 259 15.19 6.83 10.81
N LYS A 260 14.76 8.07 10.64
CA LYS A 260 14.20 8.90 11.71
C LYS A 260 12.91 9.54 11.22
N CYS A 261 11.86 9.31 11.97
CA CYS A 261 10.58 9.97 11.80
C CYS A 261 9.87 9.96 13.15
N ASP A 262 9.26 11.06 13.53
CA ASP A 262 8.62 11.23 14.84
C ASP A 262 7.12 10.87 14.80
N GLY A 263 6.53 10.79 15.98
CA GLY A 263 5.09 10.65 16.16
C GLY A 263 4.52 9.32 15.68
N GLN A 264 3.32 9.39 15.10
CA GLN A 264 2.58 8.22 14.63
C GLN A 264 3.28 7.55 13.45
N LEU A 265 3.85 8.33 12.54
CA LEU A 265 4.52 7.82 11.35
C LEU A 265 5.83 7.11 11.72
N GLY A 266 6.59 7.62 12.71
CA GLY A 266 7.79 6.96 13.22
C GLY A 266 7.50 5.57 13.78
N LYS A 267 6.49 5.45 14.66
CA LYS A 267 6.04 4.15 15.19
C LYS A 267 5.59 3.19 14.09
N PHE A 268 4.95 3.70 13.05
CA PHE A 268 4.55 2.91 11.90
C PHE A 268 5.76 2.37 11.13
N PHE A 269 6.76 3.19 10.89
CA PHE A 269 8.00 2.77 10.22
C PHE A 269 8.83 1.78 11.05
N GLU A 270 8.87 1.91 12.37
CA GLU A 270 9.51 0.92 13.24
C GLU A 270 8.89 -0.48 13.08
N ILE A 271 7.55 -0.54 13.06
CA ILE A 271 6.85 -1.81 12.82
C ILE A 271 7.16 -2.35 11.42
N LEU A 272 7.12 -1.49 10.39
CA LEU A 272 7.42 -1.87 9.01
C LEU A 272 8.84 -2.41 8.85
N LYS A 273 9.85 -1.76 9.44
CA LYS A 273 11.25 -2.21 9.39
C LYS A 273 11.39 -3.64 9.93
N LYS A 274 10.74 -3.91 11.07
CA LYS A 274 10.76 -5.25 11.66
C LYS A 274 9.97 -6.25 10.80
N GLU A 275 8.77 -5.87 10.35
CA GLU A 275 7.89 -6.73 9.56
C GLU A 275 8.47 -7.11 8.20
N ALA A 276 9.33 -6.27 7.62
CA ALA A 276 10.00 -6.50 6.32
C ALA A 276 10.79 -7.82 6.27
N HIS A 277 11.30 -8.29 7.39
CA HIS A 277 12.08 -9.52 7.51
C HIS A 277 11.24 -10.78 7.78
N GLY A 278 9.92 -10.62 7.91
CA GLY A 278 9.01 -11.70 8.26
C GLY A 278 8.49 -12.51 7.06
N PRO A 279 8.03 -13.75 7.30
CA PRO A 279 7.42 -14.58 6.28
C PRO A 279 6.10 -13.98 5.79
N PRO A 280 5.59 -14.40 4.61
CA PRO A 280 4.26 -13.99 4.15
C PRO A 280 3.16 -14.51 5.07
N GLY A 281 2.13 -13.66 5.27
CA GLY A 281 0.94 -13.98 6.05
C GLY A 281 1.05 -13.66 7.54
N LEU A 282 -0.05 -13.86 8.25
CA LEU A 282 -0.24 -13.47 9.66
C LEU A 282 -0.98 -14.55 10.44
N PHE A 283 -0.63 -14.72 11.72
CA PHE A 283 -1.38 -15.54 12.67
C PHE A 283 -2.22 -14.64 13.59
N ASP A 284 -3.49 -15.02 13.80
CA ASP A 284 -4.40 -14.33 14.72
C ASP A 284 -4.10 -14.75 16.18
N ILE A 285 -3.87 -13.77 17.05
CA ILE A 285 -3.56 -14.04 18.46
C ILE A 285 -4.71 -14.75 19.20
N ASN A 286 -5.97 -14.52 18.78
CA ASN A 286 -7.12 -15.23 19.39
C ASN A 286 -7.20 -16.69 18.92
N ASP A 287 -6.87 -16.96 17.64
CA ASP A 287 -6.77 -18.34 17.15
C ASP A 287 -5.63 -19.07 17.85
N MET A 288 -4.46 -18.43 18.01
CA MET A 288 -3.35 -18.97 18.77
C MET A 288 -3.71 -19.24 20.25
N ALA A 289 -4.46 -18.35 20.89
CA ALA A 289 -4.93 -18.54 22.28
C ALA A 289 -5.90 -19.74 22.41
N ARG A 290 -6.77 -19.91 21.40
CA ARG A 290 -7.67 -21.06 21.33
C ARG A 290 -6.91 -22.37 21.15
N ASP A 291 -5.92 -22.39 20.26
CA ASP A 291 -5.06 -23.56 20.04
C ASP A 291 -4.24 -23.92 21.29
N ALA A 292 -3.81 -22.91 22.06
CA ALA A 292 -3.10 -23.07 23.32
C ALA A 292 -4.02 -23.46 24.47
N GLN A 293 -5.34 -23.44 24.30
CA GLN A 293 -6.37 -23.73 25.32
C GLN A 293 -6.25 -22.80 26.56
N VAL A 294 -5.89 -21.53 26.35
CA VAL A 294 -5.83 -20.55 27.43
C VAL A 294 -7.15 -19.79 27.55
N GLY A 295 -7.54 -19.45 28.78
CA GLY A 295 -8.83 -18.82 29.08
C GLY A 295 -8.93 -17.35 28.59
N GLN A 296 -7.81 -16.65 28.49
CA GLN A 296 -7.75 -15.27 28.01
C GLN A 296 -6.58 -15.09 27.06
N THR A 297 -6.81 -14.33 25.96
CA THR A 297 -5.76 -14.00 25.01
C THR A 297 -4.73 -13.06 25.64
N PRO A 298 -3.44 -13.43 25.70
CA PRO A 298 -2.39 -12.56 26.23
C PRO A 298 -2.19 -11.31 25.36
N ARG A 299 -1.50 -10.31 25.90
CA ARG A 299 -1.11 -9.13 25.14
C ARG A 299 -0.20 -9.53 23.99
N LYS A 300 -0.50 -9.03 22.79
CA LYS A 300 0.23 -9.33 21.54
C LYS A 300 1.75 -9.18 21.68
N LEU A 301 2.23 -8.13 22.34
CA LEU A 301 3.67 -7.89 22.54
C LEU A 301 4.32 -8.95 23.41
N LYS A 302 3.63 -9.51 24.42
CA LYS A 302 4.16 -10.61 25.25
C LYS A 302 4.31 -11.91 24.46
N ILE A 303 3.39 -12.18 23.53
CA ILE A 303 3.51 -13.34 22.64
C ILE A 303 4.71 -13.16 21.69
N VAL A 304 4.90 -11.96 21.13
CA VAL A 304 6.06 -11.63 20.29
C VAL A 304 7.35 -11.82 21.07
N GLU A 305 7.47 -11.24 22.26
CA GLU A 305 8.63 -11.37 23.14
C GLU A 305 8.94 -12.84 23.49
N SER A 306 7.91 -13.63 23.82
CA SER A 306 8.10 -15.06 24.10
C SER A 306 8.66 -15.82 22.89
N LEU A 307 8.17 -15.54 21.69
CA LEU A 307 8.68 -16.16 20.46
C LEU A 307 10.12 -15.75 20.16
N GLU A 308 10.47 -14.48 20.36
CA GLU A 308 11.83 -13.97 20.17
C GLU A 308 12.81 -14.58 21.16
N ASN A 309 12.42 -14.76 22.42
CA ASN A 309 13.22 -15.42 23.45
C ASN A 309 13.48 -16.90 23.14
N GLU A 310 12.62 -17.53 22.35
CA GLU A 310 12.81 -18.89 21.84
C GLU A 310 13.61 -18.93 20.51
N GLY A 311 14.10 -17.77 20.01
CA GLY A 311 14.93 -17.65 18.82
C GLY A 311 14.15 -17.60 17.48
N PHE A 312 12.84 -17.45 17.51
CA PHE A 312 12.03 -17.29 16.32
C PHE A 312 11.90 -15.82 15.90
N PHE A 313 11.78 -15.58 14.60
CA PHE A 313 11.31 -14.28 14.16
C PHE A 313 9.88 -14.04 14.64
N ALA A 314 9.62 -12.88 15.24
CA ALA A 314 8.27 -12.45 15.55
C ALA A 314 8.13 -10.93 15.48
N SER A 315 7.02 -10.44 14.92
CA SER A 315 6.67 -9.02 14.92
C SER A 315 5.16 -8.82 14.98
N VAL A 316 4.76 -7.67 15.49
CA VAL A 316 3.40 -7.16 15.26
C VAL A 316 3.28 -6.75 13.80
N SER A 317 2.05 -6.65 13.28
CA SER A 317 1.82 -6.28 11.88
C SER A 317 1.02 -5.00 11.75
N ILE A 318 1.34 -4.21 10.71
CA ILE A 318 0.55 -3.05 10.30
C ILE A 318 -0.74 -3.46 9.60
N PHE A 319 -0.81 -4.68 9.06
CA PHE A 319 -1.97 -5.16 8.30
C PHE A 319 -3.13 -5.61 9.18
N SER A 320 -2.87 -5.95 10.45
CA SER A 320 -3.93 -6.33 11.39
C SER A 320 -3.58 -6.02 12.85
N PRO A 321 -4.51 -5.43 13.61
CA PRO A 321 -4.31 -5.22 15.04
C PRO A 321 -4.22 -6.53 15.85
N LEU A 322 -4.77 -7.63 15.34
CA LEU A 322 -4.75 -8.97 15.95
C LEU A 322 -3.69 -9.89 15.34
N GLY A 323 -2.98 -9.42 14.31
CA GLY A 323 -2.00 -10.22 13.59
C GLY A 323 -0.62 -10.13 14.19
N ILE A 324 0.06 -11.26 14.23
CA ILE A 324 1.51 -11.36 14.38
C ILE A 324 2.11 -12.11 13.19
N LYS A 325 3.33 -11.74 12.83
CA LYS A 325 4.13 -12.37 11.79
C LYS A 325 5.22 -13.18 12.48
N THR A 326 5.36 -14.46 12.15
CA THR A 326 6.38 -15.34 12.73
C THR A 326 6.68 -16.54 11.86
N ASN A 327 7.91 -17.04 11.93
CA ASN A 327 8.33 -18.31 11.31
C ASN A 327 8.23 -19.50 12.30
N ALA A 328 7.75 -19.28 13.51
CA ALA A 328 7.63 -20.31 14.54
C ALA A 328 6.64 -21.42 14.11
N PRO A 329 6.96 -22.70 14.32
CA PRO A 329 6.04 -23.80 14.08
C PRO A 329 4.87 -23.79 15.09
N HIS A 330 3.81 -24.52 14.78
CA HIS A 330 2.58 -24.50 15.59
C HIS A 330 2.83 -24.77 17.08
N GLN A 331 3.67 -25.75 17.40
CA GLN A 331 3.99 -26.10 18.80
C GLN A 331 4.66 -24.93 19.55
N ALA A 332 5.63 -24.25 18.93
CA ALA A 332 6.29 -23.10 19.53
C ALA A 332 5.31 -21.92 19.72
N ARG A 333 4.44 -21.65 18.74
CA ARG A 333 3.39 -20.63 18.88
C ARG A 333 2.45 -20.92 20.04
N THR A 334 2.04 -22.18 20.22
CA THR A 334 1.19 -22.61 21.33
C THR A 334 1.89 -22.43 22.68
N GLN A 335 3.18 -22.79 22.77
CA GLN A 335 3.96 -22.63 24.00
C GLN A 335 4.19 -21.15 24.33
N ALA A 336 4.51 -20.31 23.33
CA ALA A 336 4.69 -18.88 23.52
C ALA A 336 3.45 -18.18 24.08
N VAL A 337 2.25 -18.59 23.64
CA VAL A 337 1.00 -18.08 24.21
C VAL A 337 0.84 -18.46 25.68
N LYS A 338 1.16 -19.70 26.06
CA LYS A 338 1.12 -20.16 27.47
C LYS A 338 2.12 -19.38 28.33
N ASN A 339 3.34 -19.21 27.84
CA ASN A 339 4.39 -18.43 28.54
C ASN A 339 3.95 -16.98 28.74
N ALA A 340 3.37 -16.36 27.69
CA ALA A 340 2.89 -14.97 27.72
C ALA A 340 1.71 -14.74 28.71
N GLN A 341 1.04 -15.78 29.16
CA GLN A 341 -0.04 -15.69 30.14
C GLN A 341 0.51 -15.66 31.56
N SER A 342 1.68 -16.25 31.78
CA SER A 342 2.33 -16.37 33.11
C SER A 342 3.15 -15.13 33.51
N LEU A 343 3.33 -14.19 32.55
CA LEU A 343 4.01 -12.89 32.67
C LEU A 343 2.98 -11.75 32.81
#